data_eae21e5aaee78132e6f4aa8f740cfe8e
#
_entry.id   eae21e5aaee78132e6f4aa8f740cfe8e
#
_cell.length_a   1.000
_cell.length_b   1.000
_cell.length_c   1.000
_cell.angle_alpha   90.00
_cell.angle_beta   90.00
_cell.angle_gamma   90.00
#
_symmetry.space_group_name_H-M   'P 1'
#
loop_
_entity.id
_entity.type
_entity.pdbx_description
1 polymer ?
#
loop_
_entity_poly.entity_id
_entity_poly.type
_entity_poly.pdbx_seq_one_letter_code
_entity_poly.pdbx_strand_id
1 'polypeptide(L)'
;MFNRRGFLRTSLPAFALLCLALAARPGAQSAEYTNNFRYNIGQEVQPIFEGWSHVPDGSINMHFGYLNRNYVETPIIPIGPNNIIEPGAPDRGQPTFFYPRTNRNLFTVNVPKGWPANRELIWTLTVNGKTQKAYGWLKPEWEIDPAGGAGGGGGSTSPERLANKPPSVTLDPVTNVKLPATATLTATVSDDGLPKPRPEGARRGTTIGQETPPTLQGGVQAPVNVPALARGGRGEDAPPGATAPGAGGGRGQRPQGPTVSWMVWRGPAEVAFGRAEVEGDKRIVTATFTKPGEYTLRAVPNDTMASGKAEFLKVVVQ
;
A
#
# COMPACT_ATOMS: atom_id res chain seq x y z
N MET A 1 26.29 74.13 -55.95
CA MET A 1 25.43 74.27 -54.73
C MET A 1 24.76 72.90 -54.46
N PHE A 2 25.36 72.10 -53.59
CA PHE A 2 24.83 70.78 -53.22
C PHE A 2 24.30 70.85 -51.79
N ASN A 3 23.02 70.61 -51.66
CA ASN A 3 22.29 70.68 -50.40
C ASN A 3 22.38 69.31 -49.66
N ARG A 4 23.20 69.17 -48.63
CA ARG A 4 23.28 68.02 -47.73
C ARG A 4 22.36 68.29 -46.55
N ARG A 5 21.14 67.72 -46.64
CA ARG A 5 20.28 67.57 -45.45
C ARG A 5 19.27 66.41 -45.69
N GLY A 6 19.46 65.33 -45.00
CA GLY A 6 18.40 64.32 -45.00
C GLY A 6 18.81 62.87 -44.76
N PHE A 7 19.65 62.57 -43.75
CA PHE A 7 19.87 61.19 -43.34
C PHE A 7 20.11 61.12 -41.84
N LEU A 8 19.10 61.39 -41.03
CA LEU A 8 19.18 61.08 -39.60
C LEU A 8 17.81 61.15 -38.91
N ARG A 9 16.81 60.40 -39.38
CA ARG A 9 15.49 60.44 -38.68
C ARG A 9 14.71 59.11 -38.66
N THR A 10 15.29 57.97 -38.98
CA THR A 10 14.48 56.75 -39.07
C THR A 10 14.98 55.56 -38.22
N SER A 11 16.03 55.74 -37.44
CA SER A 11 16.57 54.58 -36.67
C SER A 11 16.12 54.49 -35.19
N LEU A 12 15.57 55.55 -34.61
CA LEU A 12 15.12 55.50 -33.20
C LEU A 12 13.86 54.68 -32.91
N PRO A 13 12.79 54.68 -33.75
CA PRO A 13 11.61 53.91 -33.41
C PRO A 13 11.80 52.40 -33.53
N ALA A 14 12.68 51.92 -34.42
CA ALA A 14 12.91 50.49 -34.63
C ALA A 14 13.67 49.86 -33.43
N PHE A 15 14.59 50.61 -32.84
CA PHE A 15 15.35 50.13 -31.67
C PHE A 15 14.48 50.11 -30.41
N ALA A 16 13.58 51.09 -30.22
CA ALA A 16 12.63 51.11 -29.12
C ALA A 16 11.63 49.97 -29.17
N LEU A 17 11.14 49.59 -30.35
CA LEU A 17 10.24 48.43 -30.57
C LEU A 17 10.97 47.11 -30.30
N LEU A 18 12.23 46.98 -30.65
CA LEU A 18 13.02 45.77 -30.36
C LEU A 18 13.28 45.61 -28.86
N CYS A 19 13.52 46.69 -28.13
CA CYS A 19 13.69 46.63 -26.69
C CYS A 19 12.38 46.32 -25.94
N LEU A 20 11.21 46.75 -26.45
CA LEU A 20 9.91 46.41 -25.89
C LEU A 20 9.56 44.92 -26.11
N ALA A 21 9.94 44.35 -27.24
CA ALA A 21 9.71 42.94 -27.53
C ALA A 21 10.58 42.00 -26.69
N LEU A 22 11.77 42.45 -26.24
CA LEU A 22 12.63 41.69 -25.35
C LEU A 22 12.21 41.78 -23.86
N ALA A 23 11.39 42.77 -23.47
CA ALA A 23 10.85 42.91 -22.14
C ALA A 23 9.58 42.05 -21.89
N ALA A 24 8.89 41.63 -22.93
CA ALA A 24 7.78 40.69 -22.86
C ALA A 24 8.32 39.26 -22.87
N ARG A 25 9.10 38.84 -21.89
CA ARG A 25 9.27 37.43 -21.59
C ARG A 25 7.93 36.97 -21.05
N PRO A 26 7.22 36.02 -21.72
CA PRO A 26 6.13 35.35 -21.06
C PRO A 26 6.76 34.74 -19.81
N GLY A 27 6.32 35.21 -18.64
CA GLY A 27 6.73 34.60 -17.38
C GLY A 27 6.53 33.11 -17.58
N ALA A 28 7.62 32.35 -17.49
CA ALA A 28 7.51 30.92 -17.38
C ALA A 28 6.57 30.69 -16.21
N GLN A 29 5.31 30.37 -16.49
CA GLN A 29 4.42 29.85 -15.48
C GLN A 29 5.17 28.68 -14.90
N SER A 30 5.70 28.85 -13.69
CA SER A 30 6.25 27.76 -12.94
C SER A 30 5.17 26.69 -12.91
N ALA A 31 5.46 25.57 -13.53
CA ALA A 31 4.61 24.37 -13.53
C ALA A 31 4.57 23.73 -12.13
N GLU A 32 4.48 24.56 -11.08
CA GLU A 32 4.47 24.13 -9.68
C GLU A 32 3.06 24.07 -9.09
N TYR A 33 2.05 23.93 -9.91
CA TYR A 33 0.79 23.43 -9.41
C TYR A 33 0.65 21.96 -9.83
N THR A 34 1.51 21.10 -9.30
CA THR A 34 1.08 19.73 -9.00
C THR A 34 0.05 19.85 -7.89
N ASN A 35 -1.16 20.24 -8.28
CA ASN A 35 -2.31 20.14 -7.41
C ASN A 35 -2.41 18.68 -6.99
N ASN A 36 -2.00 18.37 -5.77
CA ASN A 36 -2.28 17.10 -5.12
C ASN A 36 -3.78 17.01 -4.87
N PHE A 37 -4.58 16.97 -5.96
CA PHE A 37 -6.00 16.72 -5.86
C PHE A 37 -6.21 15.31 -5.32
N ARG A 38 -6.75 15.24 -4.12
CA ARG A 38 -7.18 14.01 -3.50
C ARG A 38 -8.64 13.79 -3.86
N TYR A 39 -8.90 12.81 -4.71
CA TYR A 39 -10.26 12.45 -5.08
C TYR A 39 -10.81 11.44 -4.08
N ASN A 40 -11.95 11.77 -3.47
CA ASN A 40 -12.59 10.86 -2.51
C ASN A 40 -13.27 9.69 -3.21
N ILE A 41 -13.86 9.93 -4.38
CA ILE A 41 -14.67 8.98 -5.15
C ILE A 41 -14.44 9.13 -6.66
N GLY A 42 -14.91 8.15 -7.44
CA GLY A 42 -14.98 8.23 -8.91
C GLY A 42 -13.68 7.90 -9.64
N GLN A 43 -12.65 7.46 -8.93
CA GLN A 43 -11.38 7.07 -9.55
C GLN A 43 -11.34 5.56 -9.82
N GLU A 44 -10.39 5.16 -10.68
CA GLU A 44 -10.12 3.77 -10.99
C GLU A 44 -9.38 3.04 -9.87
N VAL A 45 -9.45 1.71 -9.94
CA VAL A 45 -8.58 0.78 -9.20
C VAL A 45 -7.56 0.22 -10.17
N GLN A 46 -6.29 0.43 -9.88
CA GLN A 46 -5.19 -0.08 -10.68
C GLN A 46 -4.65 -1.36 -10.07
N PRO A 47 -4.75 -2.51 -10.76
CA PRO A 47 -4.06 -3.72 -10.34
C PRO A 47 -2.55 -3.55 -10.48
N ILE A 48 -1.78 -4.21 -9.64
CA ILE A 48 -0.31 -4.15 -9.62
C ILE A 48 0.23 -5.56 -9.57
N PHE A 49 1.13 -5.88 -10.49
CA PHE A 49 2.00 -7.04 -10.37
C PHE A 49 3.22 -6.64 -9.55
N GLU A 50 3.53 -7.43 -8.53
CA GLU A 50 4.59 -7.08 -7.57
C GLU A 50 5.82 -7.99 -7.67
N GLY A 51 5.72 -9.04 -8.50
CA GLY A 51 6.79 -9.97 -8.76
C GLY A 51 6.35 -11.43 -8.61
N TRP A 52 7.31 -12.34 -8.67
CA TRP A 52 7.08 -13.77 -8.62
C TRP A 52 8.10 -14.47 -7.72
N SER A 53 7.75 -15.64 -7.20
CA SER A 53 8.63 -16.44 -6.35
C SER A 53 8.48 -17.93 -6.64
N HIS A 54 9.54 -18.68 -6.40
CA HIS A 54 9.52 -20.14 -6.46
C HIS A 54 8.77 -20.77 -5.29
N VAL A 55 8.13 -21.90 -5.57
CA VAL A 55 7.52 -22.77 -4.57
C VAL A 55 8.33 -24.08 -4.52
N PRO A 56 8.46 -24.74 -3.35
CA PRO A 56 9.28 -25.97 -3.23
C PRO A 56 8.91 -27.12 -4.17
N ASP A 57 7.65 -27.19 -4.63
CA ASP A 57 7.17 -28.19 -5.59
C ASP A 57 7.54 -27.87 -7.04
N GLY A 58 8.21 -26.73 -7.28
CA GLY A 58 8.60 -26.24 -8.58
C GLY A 58 7.53 -25.43 -9.30
N SER A 59 6.37 -25.21 -8.71
CA SER A 59 5.40 -24.22 -9.18
C SER A 59 5.86 -22.80 -8.86
N ILE A 60 5.14 -21.80 -9.36
CA ILE A 60 5.53 -20.40 -9.21
C ILE A 60 4.35 -19.62 -8.66
N ASN A 61 4.59 -18.76 -7.68
CA ASN A 61 3.62 -17.82 -7.18
C ASN A 61 3.85 -16.45 -7.83
N MET A 62 2.83 -15.93 -8.50
CA MET A 62 2.77 -14.55 -8.98
C MET A 62 2.05 -13.67 -7.97
N HIS A 63 2.70 -12.60 -7.50
CA HIS A 63 2.23 -11.74 -6.42
C HIS A 63 1.53 -10.51 -6.97
N PHE A 64 0.37 -10.20 -6.40
CA PHE A 64 -0.44 -9.07 -6.82
C PHE A 64 -0.91 -8.22 -5.64
N GLY A 65 -1.00 -6.93 -5.91
CA GLY A 65 -1.65 -5.91 -5.10
C GLY A 65 -2.46 -4.98 -5.97
N TYR A 66 -2.94 -3.88 -5.41
CA TYR A 66 -3.63 -2.83 -6.16
C TYR A 66 -3.44 -1.44 -5.53
N LEU A 67 -3.70 -0.42 -6.34
CA LEU A 67 -3.90 0.96 -5.91
C LEU A 67 -5.34 1.37 -6.25
N ASN A 68 -6.18 1.52 -5.23
CA ASN A 68 -7.43 2.25 -5.37
C ASN A 68 -7.12 3.75 -5.26
N ARG A 69 -7.34 4.51 -6.35
CA ARG A 69 -7.01 5.93 -6.40
C ARG A 69 -7.94 6.82 -5.59
N ASN A 70 -9.07 6.28 -5.14
CA ASN A 70 -9.98 6.97 -4.24
C ASN A 70 -9.41 7.04 -2.82
N TYR A 71 -9.79 8.09 -2.09
CA TYR A 71 -9.45 8.24 -0.67
C TYR A 71 -10.54 7.70 0.28
N VAL A 72 -11.76 7.56 -0.21
CA VAL A 72 -12.92 7.12 0.60
C VAL A 72 -13.68 5.97 -0.05
N GLU A 73 -13.88 6.01 -1.38
CA GLU A 73 -14.69 5.01 -2.08
C GLU A 73 -14.04 3.62 -2.03
N THR A 74 -14.86 2.63 -1.68
CA THR A 74 -14.53 1.20 -1.66
C THR A 74 -15.29 0.47 -2.76
N PRO A 75 -14.80 0.47 -4.02
CA PRO A 75 -15.49 -0.21 -5.11
C PRO A 75 -15.66 -1.70 -4.84
N ILE A 76 -16.84 -2.23 -5.20
CA ILE A 76 -17.13 -3.66 -5.20
C ILE A 76 -17.17 -4.12 -6.65
N ILE A 77 -16.20 -4.94 -7.06
CA ILE A 77 -16.06 -5.42 -8.43
C ILE A 77 -16.15 -6.96 -8.40
N PRO A 78 -17.31 -7.54 -8.67
CA PRO A 78 -17.48 -8.99 -8.69
C PRO A 78 -16.58 -9.69 -9.70
N ILE A 79 -16.24 -10.94 -9.43
CA ILE A 79 -15.54 -11.81 -10.38
C ILE A 79 -16.34 -11.88 -11.68
N GLY A 80 -15.69 -11.67 -12.81
CA GLY A 80 -16.29 -11.64 -14.13
C GLY A 80 -15.56 -10.68 -15.06
N PRO A 81 -16.19 -10.17 -16.13
CA PRO A 81 -15.53 -9.37 -17.15
C PRO A 81 -14.83 -8.11 -16.61
N ASN A 82 -15.31 -7.57 -15.49
CA ASN A 82 -14.75 -6.39 -14.84
C ASN A 82 -13.70 -6.70 -13.77
N ASN A 83 -13.49 -7.97 -13.43
CA ASN A 83 -12.48 -8.43 -12.48
C ASN A 83 -12.08 -9.87 -12.83
N ILE A 84 -11.12 -10.00 -13.73
CA ILE A 84 -10.72 -11.29 -14.30
C ILE A 84 -9.20 -11.41 -14.34
N ILE A 85 -8.71 -12.65 -14.14
CA ILE A 85 -7.30 -12.99 -14.31
C ILE A 85 -7.19 -14.04 -15.40
N GLU A 86 -6.47 -13.73 -16.45
CA GLU A 86 -6.27 -14.58 -17.61
C GLU A 86 -4.78 -14.86 -17.87
N PRO A 87 -4.45 -16.03 -18.41
CA PRO A 87 -5.30 -17.14 -18.80
C PRO A 87 -5.68 -18.05 -17.62
N GLY A 88 -6.79 -18.75 -17.78
CA GLY A 88 -7.27 -19.75 -16.82
C GLY A 88 -8.70 -19.49 -16.35
N ALA A 89 -9.07 -20.05 -15.18
CA ALA A 89 -10.37 -19.78 -14.60
C ALA A 89 -10.50 -18.28 -14.24
N PRO A 90 -11.68 -17.67 -14.42
CA PRO A 90 -11.91 -16.26 -14.10
C PRO A 90 -11.63 -15.93 -12.62
N ASP A 91 -11.93 -16.84 -11.73
CA ASP A 91 -11.62 -16.76 -10.30
C ASP A 91 -10.27 -17.43 -10.01
N ARG A 92 -9.29 -16.62 -9.66
CA ARG A 92 -7.96 -17.06 -9.25
C ARG A 92 -7.64 -16.64 -7.81
N GLY A 93 -8.68 -16.34 -7.01
CA GLY A 93 -8.53 -15.92 -5.63
C GLY A 93 -8.47 -14.41 -5.41
N GLN A 94 -8.63 -13.59 -6.45
CA GLN A 94 -8.58 -12.13 -6.35
C GLN A 94 -9.73 -11.57 -5.48
N PRO A 95 -9.56 -10.37 -4.86
CA PRO A 95 -10.60 -9.71 -4.08
C PRO A 95 -11.73 -9.20 -4.97
N THR A 96 -12.90 -8.97 -4.35
CA THR A 96 -14.00 -8.22 -4.96
C THR A 96 -14.27 -6.90 -4.23
N PHE A 97 -13.70 -6.69 -3.06
CA PHE A 97 -13.83 -5.49 -2.26
C PHE A 97 -12.49 -4.73 -2.23
N PHE A 98 -12.48 -3.47 -2.65
CA PHE A 98 -11.25 -2.71 -2.86
C PHE A 98 -11.15 -1.52 -1.92
N TYR A 99 -10.40 -1.67 -0.83
CA TYR A 99 -10.12 -0.58 0.10
C TYR A 99 -9.36 0.58 -0.56
N PRO A 100 -9.52 1.81 -0.07
CA PRO A 100 -8.79 2.97 -0.57
C PRO A 100 -7.27 2.79 -0.52
N ARG A 101 -6.58 3.50 -1.41
CA ARG A 101 -5.13 3.64 -1.48
C ARG A 101 -4.40 2.35 -1.82
N THR A 102 -3.13 2.27 -1.47
CA THR A 102 -2.21 1.20 -1.87
C THR A 102 -2.36 -0.02 -0.97
N ASN A 103 -2.61 -1.16 -1.59
CA ASN A 103 -2.74 -2.45 -0.94
C ASN A 103 -1.77 -3.43 -1.61
N ARG A 104 -0.62 -3.68 -0.97
CA ARG A 104 0.47 -4.48 -1.53
C ARG A 104 0.46 -5.92 -1.02
N ASN A 105 1.05 -6.82 -1.82
CA ASN A 105 1.27 -8.23 -1.47
C ASN A 105 0.00 -8.90 -0.92
N LEU A 106 -1.14 -8.63 -1.59
CA LEU A 106 -2.43 -9.07 -1.09
C LEU A 106 -2.70 -10.54 -1.31
N PHE A 107 -2.38 -11.03 -2.51
CA PHE A 107 -2.61 -12.42 -2.86
C PHE A 107 -1.61 -12.90 -3.92
N THR A 108 -1.56 -14.21 -4.05
CA THR A 108 -0.73 -14.87 -5.05
C THR A 108 -1.61 -15.71 -5.96
N VAL A 109 -1.22 -15.77 -7.23
CA VAL A 109 -1.77 -16.71 -8.19
C VAL A 109 -0.70 -17.74 -8.50
N ASN A 110 -0.97 -18.98 -8.12
CA ASN A 110 -0.07 -20.08 -8.43
C ASN A 110 -0.21 -20.48 -9.91
N VAL A 111 0.92 -20.61 -10.59
CA VAL A 111 1.02 -21.17 -11.94
C VAL A 111 1.89 -22.43 -11.93
N PRO A 112 1.60 -23.42 -12.81
CA PRO A 112 2.26 -24.71 -12.76
C PRO A 112 3.74 -24.62 -13.09
N LYS A 113 4.49 -25.63 -12.65
CA LYS A 113 5.86 -25.86 -13.08
C LYS A 113 5.93 -25.88 -14.62
N GLY A 114 6.94 -25.18 -15.17
CA GLY A 114 7.11 -25.08 -16.62
C GLY A 114 6.23 -24.01 -17.27
N TRP A 115 5.65 -23.10 -16.50
CA TRP A 115 5.00 -21.92 -17.07
C TRP A 115 5.96 -21.18 -18.00
N PRO A 116 5.57 -20.92 -19.28
CA PRO A 116 6.47 -20.27 -20.23
C PRO A 116 6.88 -18.88 -19.78
N ALA A 117 8.17 -18.57 -19.81
CA ALA A 117 8.70 -17.28 -19.34
C ALA A 117 8.15 -16.06 -20.11
N ASN A 118 7.72 -16.26 -21.35
CA ASN A 118 7.10 -15.24 -22.20
C ASN A 118 5.57 -15.19 -22.10
N ARG A 119 4.95 -16.05 -21.27
CA ARG A 119 3.51 -16.07 -21.09
C ARG A 119 3.13 -15.18 -19.92
N GLU A 120 2.29 -14.20 -20.20
CA GLU A 120 1.79 -13.28 -19.19
C GLU A 120 0.56 -13.84 -18.46
N LEU A 121 0.42 -13.47 -17.19
CA LEU A 121 -0.80 -13.60 -16.40
C LEU A 121 -1.36 -12.19 -16.22
N ILE A 122 -2.53 -11.90 -16.76
CA ILE A 122 -3.08 -10.56 -16.85
C ILE A 122 -4.27 -10.42 -15.90
N TRP A 123 -4.15 -9.52 -14.91
CA TRP A 123 -5.28 -9.13 -14.08
C TRP A 123 -5.91 -7.86 -14.63
N THR A 124 -7.17 -7.95 -15.02
CA THR A 124 -7.96 -6.84 -15.57
C THR A 124 -9.00 -6.39 -14.56
N LEU A 125 -9.04 -5.09 -14.28
CA LEU A 125 -10.07 -4.44 -13.46
C LEU A 125 -10.73 -3.31 -14.24
N THR A 126 -12.07 -3.27 -14.21
CA THR A 126 -12.87 -2.18 -14.82
C THR A 126 -13.78 -1.60 -13.76
N VAL A 127 -13.65 -0.31 -13.51
CA VAL A 127 -14.48 0.46 -12.58
C VAL A 127 -14.65 1.89 -13.07
N ASN A 128 -15.82 2.46 -12.88
CA ASN A 128 -16.16 3.84 -13.33
C ASN A 128 -15.85 4.07 -14.82
N GLY A 129 -16.07 3.04 -15.68
CA GLY A 129 -15.79 3.10 -17.12
C GLY A 129 -14.31 3.07 -17.52
N LYS A 130 -13.39 2.89 -16.57
CA LYS A 130 -11.96 2.82 -16.82
C LYS A 130 -11.44 1.40 -16.56
N THR A 131 -10.69 0.88 -17.53
CA THR A 131 -10.07 -0.45 -17.46
C THR A 131 -8.58 -0.32 -17.21
N GLN A 132 -8.08 -1.02 -16.19
CA GLN A 132 -6.67 -1.10 -15.84
C GLN A 132 -6.21 -2.55 -15.84
N LYS A 133 -4.95 -2.79 -16.21
CA LYS A 133 -4.36 -4.12 -16.29
C LYS A 133 -3.02 -4.20 -15.58
N ALA A 134 -2.76 -5.32 -14.93
CA ALA A 134 -1.45 -5.70 -14.45
C ALA A 134 -0.99 -6.94 -15.22
N TYR A 135 0.26 -6.92 -15.66
CA TYR A 135 0.89 -7.99 -16.43
C TYR A 135 1.91 -8.70 -15.55
N GLY A 136 1.63 -9.95 -15.20
CA GLY A 136 2.54 -10.81 -14.46
C GLY A 136 3.38 -11.64 -15.44
N TRP A 137 4.69 -11.60 -15.30
CA TRP A 137 5.67 -12.29 -16.13
C TRP A 137 6.83 -12.86 -15.31
N LEU A 138 7.59 -13.80 -15.88
CA LEU A 138 8.73 -14.43 -15.21
C LEU A 138 10.07 -13.80 -15.62
N LYS A 139 10.16 -12.47 -15.59
CA LYS A 139 11.45 -11.80 -15.77
C LYS A 139 12.27 -11.89 -14.49
N PRO A 140 13.58 -12.19 -14.57
CA PRO A 140 14.44 -12.35 -13.39
C PRO A 140 14.45 -11.14 -12.46
N GLU A 141 14.33 -9.93 -13.01
CA GLU A 141 14.36 -8.68 -12.25
C GLU A 141 13.14 -8.52 -11.31
N TRP A 142 12.10 -9.33 -11.52
CA TRP A 142 10.87 -9.36 -10.74
C TRP A 142 10.79 -10.57 -9.80
N GLU A 143 11.86 -11.35 -9.69
CA GLU A 143 11.92 -12.44 -8.73
C GLU A 143 12.00 -11.88 -7.31
N ILE A 144 11.12 -12.34 -6.46
CA ILE A 144 11.05 -11.98 -5.04
C ILE A 144 11.63 -13.13 -4.23
N ASP A 145 12.60 -12.84 -3.38
CA ASP A 145 13.04 -13.78 -2.37
C ASP A 145 11.97 -13.88 -1.26
N PRO A 146 11.30 -15.02 -1.10
CA PRO A 146 10.30 -15.21 -0.05
C PRO A 146 10.87 -15.06 1.35
N ALA A 147 12.19 -15.34 1.55
CA ALA A 147 12.88 -15.19 2.83
C ALA A 147 13.20 -13.73 3.16
N GLY A 148 13.22 -12.85 2.14
CA GLY A 148 13.53 -11.43 2.27
C GLY A 148 12.42 -10.60 2.92
N GLY A 149 11.25 -11.17 3.14
CA GLY A 149 10.07 -10.49 3.70
C GLY A 149 9.51 -9.45 2.73
N ALA A 150 8.21 -9.49 2.47
CA ALA A 150 7.46 -8.57 1.61
C ALA A 150 7.36 -7.14 2.18
N GLY A 151 8.47 -6.55 2.54
CA GLY A 151 8.59 -5.19 3.05
C GLY A 151 9.95 -4.65 2.72
N GLY A 152 10.09 -4.03 1.55
CA GLY A 152 11.30 -3.41 1.05
C GLY A 152 11.86 -2.31 1.95
N GLY A 153 12.40 -2.71 3.07
CA GLY A 153 13.23 -1.91 3.95
C GLY A 153 14.45 -2.75 4.26
N GLY A 154 15.65 -2.25 3.94
CA GLY A 154 16.93 -2.89 4.17
C GLY A 154 16.96 -3.67 5.47
N GLY A 155 16.75 -4.98 5.34
CA GLY A 155 16.51 -5.84 6.47
C GLY A 155 17.76 -5.91 7.34
N SER A 156 17.62 -5.49 8.57
CA SER A 156 18.60 -5.86 9.60
C SER A 156 18.75 -7.38 9.56
N THR A 157 19.94 -7.86 9.27
CA THR A 157 20.33 -9.26 9.30
C THR A 157 20.57 -9.74 10.74
N SER A 158 19.78 -9.28 11.70
CA SER A 158 19.90 -9.73 13.08
C SER A 158 19.65 -11.24 13.15
N PRO A 159 20.40 -11.97 13.98
CA PRO A 159 20.21 -13.42 14.17
C PRO A 159 18.77 -13.78 14.53
N GLU A 160 18.12 -12.93 15.32
CA GLU A 160 16.72 -13.09 15.71
C GLU A 160 15.78 -13.02 14.49
N ARG A 161 16.01 -12.11 13.55
CA ARG A 161 15.21 -12.01 12.33
C ARG A 161 15.41 -13.18 11.38
N LEU A 162 16.64 -13.73 11.32
CA LEU A 162 16.94 -14.90 10.51
C LEU A 162 16.34 -16.19 11.10
N ALA A 163 16.16 -16.25 12.43
CA ALA A 163 15.56 -17.38 13.11
C ALA A 163 14.03 -17.34 13.14
N ASN A 164 13.43 -16.15 12.95
CA ASN A 164 11.99 -15.92 13.04
C ASN A 164 11.22 -16.67 11.96
N LYS A 165 10.18 -17.38 12.37
CA LYS A 165 9.21 -18.03 11.47
C LYS A 165 7.93 -17.23 11.45
N PRO A 166 7.35 -16.98 10.26
CA PRO A 166 6.05 -16.28 10.18
C PRO A 166 4.98 -16.98 11.01
N PRO A 167 4.15 -16.24 11.76
CA PRO A 167 3.09 -16.83 12.56
C PRO A 167 2.02 -17.47 11.68
N SER A 168 1.30 -18.45 12.20
CA SER A 168 0.13 -19.06 11.56
C SER A 168 -1.15 -18.74 12.32
N VAL A 169 -2.29 -18.84 11.65
CA VAL A 169 -3.60 -18.56 12.25
C VAL A 169 -4.62 -19.64 11.85
N THR A 170 -5.46 -20.02 12.81
CA THR A 170 -6.64 -20.85 12.59
C THR A 170 -7.86 -20.05 12.98
N LEU A 171 -8.93 -20.11 12.16
CA LEU A 171 -10.15 -19.34 12.34
C LEU A 171 -11.29 -20.22 12.80
N ASP A 172 -12.01 -19.80 13.83
CA ASP A 172 -13.21 -20.46 14.25
C ASP A 172 -14.34 -20.18 13.24
N PRO A 173 -15.17 -21.18 12.85
CA PRO A 173 -16.26 -20.96 11.93
C PRO A 173 -17.34 -20.08 12.57
N VAL A 174 -17.88 -19.15 11.77
CA VAL A 174 -19.01 -18.31 12.15
C VAL A 174 -20.23 -18.68 11.32
N THR A 175 -21.30 -19.11 11.97
CA THR A 175 -22.54 -19.53 11.30
C THR A 175 -23.71 -18.64 11.72
N ASN A 176 -24.62 -18.39 10.76
CA ASN A 176 -25.94 -17.79 11.00
C ASN A 176 -25.94 -16.40 11.67
N VAL A 177 -25.33 -15.44 11.01
CA VAL A 177 -25.37 -14.03 11.42
C VAL A 177 -26.67 -13.40 10.89
N LYS A 178 -27.55 -12.91 11.77
CA LYS A 178 -28.82 -12.23 11.39
C LYS A 178 -28.71 -10.74 11.67
N LEU A 179 -29.19 -9.91 10.72
CA LEU A 179 -29.20 -8.46 10.90
C LEU A 179 -30.29 -7.98 11.87
N PRO A 180 -30.03 -6.88 12.63
CA PRO A 180 -28.78 -6.13 12.79
C PRO A 180 -27.76 -6.95 13.60
N ALA A 181 -26.56 -7.20 13.05
CA ALA A 181 -25.70 -8.23 13.58
C ALA A 181 -24.27 -7.77 13.87
N THR A 182 -23.86 -8.16 15.04
CA THR A 182 -22.47 -8.21 15.43
C THR A 182 -22.07 -9.66 15.63
N ALA A 183 -21.03 -10.11 14.92
CA ALA A 183 -20.46 -11.44 15.09
C ALA A 183 -19.12 -11.37 15.82
N THR A 184 -18.83 -12.32 16.65
CA THR A 184 -17.52 -12.50 17.27
C THR A 184 -16.66 -13.37 16.36
N LEU A 185 -15.51 -12.86 15.96
CA LEU A 185 -14.50 -13.57 15.17
C LEU A 185 -13.36 -13.98 16.09
N THR A 186 -13.07 -15.26 16.16
CA THR A 186 -11.96 -15.80 16.95
C THR A 186 -10.88 -16.34 16.01
N ALA A 187 -9.66 -15.90 16.22
CA ALA A 187 -8.47 -16.35 15.52
C ALA A 187 -7.45 -16.88 16.53
N THR A 188 -7.12 -18.16 16.46
CA THR A 188 -6.07 -18.79 17.27
C THR A 188 -4.74 -18.67 16.53
N VAL A 189 -3.74 -18.05 17.15
CA VAL A 189 -2.43 -17.77 16.54
C VAL A 189 -1.38 -18.70 17.13
N SER A 190 -0.59 -19.31 16.26
CA SER A 190 0.63 -20.07 16.64
C SER A 190 1.85 -19.35 16.11
N ASP A 191 2.84 -19.16 16.97
CA ASP A 191 4.06 -18.38 16.75
C ASP A 191 5.25 -19.01 17.44
N ASP A 192 6.48 -18.74 16.98
CA ASP A 192 7.71 -19.25 17.59
C ASP A 192 8.20 -18.41 18.78
N GLY A 193 7.49 -17.34 19.12
CA GLY A 193 7.81 -16.42 20.21
C GLY A 193 8.86 -15.37 19.86
N LEU A 194 9.15 -15.20 18.57
CA LEU A 194 10.01 -14.13 18.07
C LEU A 194 9.14 -13.03 17.38
N PRO A 195 9.54 -11.75 17.47
CA PRO A 195 10.61 -11.21 18.32
C PRO A 195 10.29 -11.30 19.80
N LYS A 196 11.32 -11.53 20.61
CA LYS A 196 11.14 -11.53 22.06
C LYS A 196 10.52 -10.21 22.53
N PRO A 197 9.58 -10.25 23.48
CA PRO A 197 9.00 -9.05 24.06
C PRO A 197 10.11 -8.13 24.56
N ARG A 198 10.05 -6.86 24.21
CA ARG A 198 11.01 -5.88 24.69
C ARG A 198 10.80 -5.66 26.18
N PRO A 199 11.86 -5.67 27.02
CA PRO A 199 11.72 -5.35 28.43
C PRO A 199 10.99 -4.04 28.65
N GLU A 200 10.10 -4.02 29.63
CA GLU A 200 9.34 -2.82 29.98
C GLU A 200 10.35 -1.73 30.39
N GLY A 201 10.23 -0.52 29.79
CA GLY A 201 11.15 0.59 30.04
C GLY A 201 12.32 0.73 29.04
N ALA A 202 12.57 -0.19 28.15
CA ALA A 202 13.57 -0.03 27.09
C ALA A 202 13.11 1.08 26.11
N ARG A 203 13.61 2.30 26.34
CA ARG A 203 13.44 3.41 25.37
C ARG A 203 14.09 2.98 24.05
N ARG A 204 13.45 3.30 22.92
CA ARG A 204 14.13 3.29 21.63
C ARG A 204 15.36 4.20 21.77
N GLY A 205 16.53 3.61 21.91
CA GLY A 205 17.75 4.36 21.76
C GLY A 205 17.76 4.91 20.35
N THR A 206 17.57 6.19 20.20
CA THR A 206 17.97 6.93 19.02
C THR A 206 19.48 6.92 19.03
N THR A 207 20.10 5.81 18.62
CA THR A 207 21.49 5.82 18.22
C THR A 207 21.54 6.38 16.80
N ILE A 208 21.17 7.65 16.67
CA ILE A 208 21.78 8.48 15.64
C ILE A 208 23.11 8.83 16.28
N GLY A 209 24.18 8.22 15.79
CA GLY A 209 25.51 8.76 16.00
C GLY A 209 25.46 10.21 15.50
N GLN A 210 25.32 11.14 16.42
CA GLN A 210 25.67 12.52 16.21
C GLN A 210 27.19 12.56 16.13
N GLU A 211 27.72 12.21 14.95
CA GLU A 211 28.99 12.77 14.55
C GLU A 211 28.72 14.26 14.37
N THR A 212 29.11 15.05 15.34
CA THR A 212 29.24 16.49 15.20
C THR A 212 30.09 16.75 13.95
N PRO A 213 29.58 17.43 12.92
CA PRO A 213 30.41 17.82 11.79
C PRO A 213 31.55 18.70 12.33
N PRO A 214 32.80 18.59 11.84
CA PRO A 214 33.90 19.45 12.25
C PRO A 214 33.48 20.88 11.98
N THR A 215 33.61 21.71 13.00
CA THR A 215 33.38 23.16 12.93
C THR A 215 34.39 23.75 11.96
N LEU A 216 33.95 24.06 10.75
CA LEU A 216 34.72 24.94 9.86
C LEU A 216 34.63 26.37 10.43
N GLN A 217 35.76 26.84 10.98
CA GLN A 217 35.95 28.24 11.29
C GLN A 217 35.92 29.05 10.00
N GLY A 218 34.90 29.88 9.84
CA GLY A 218 34.77 30.78 8.71
C GLY A 218 33.31 31.16 8.52
N GLY A 219 32.87 32.23 9.19
CA GLY A 219 31.49 32.64 9.20
C GLY A 219 30.97 33.10 7.82
N VAL A 220 29.96 32.41 7.34
CA VAL A 220 28.85 32.96 6.57
C VAL A 220 27.62 32.16 6.92
N GLN A 221 26.69 32.75 7.66
CA GLN A 221 25.37 32.22 7.88
C GLN A 221 24.58 32.30 6.58
N ALA A 222 24.31 31.18 5.96
CA ALA A 222 23.27 31.05 4.95
C ALA A 222 21.90 30.93 5.66
N PRO A 223 20.84 31.59 5.17
CA PRO A 223 19.51 31.45 5.78
C PRO A 223 18.95 30.08 5.51
N VAL A 224 18.88 29.24 6.56
CA VAL A 224 18.28 27.93 6.49
C VAL A 224 16.79 28.09 6.75
N ASN A 225 16.02 28.25 5.70
CA ASN A 225 14.59 28.02 5.74
C ASN A 225 14.25 27.03 4.64
N VAL A 226 14.69 25.78 4.82
CA VAL A 226 14.19 24.64 4.07
C VAL A 226 13.22 23.93 5.01
N PRO A 227 11.92 23.86 4.71
CA PRO A 227 11.03 23.01 5.48
C PRO A 227 11.59 21.60 5.42
N ALA A 228 11.81 21.01 6.58
CA ALA A 228 12.17 19.61 6.68
C ALA A 228 11.13 18.80 5.90
N LEU A 229 11.54 18.23 4.77
CA LEU A 229 10.79 17.20 4.10
C LEU A 229 10.56 16.10 5.12
N ALA A 230 9.34 16.03 5.63
CA ALA A 230 8.91 15.02 6.56
C ALA A 230 9.22 13.65 5.92
N ARG A 231 10.20 13.00 6.49
CA ARG A 231 10.59 11.64 6.17
C ARG A 231 9.35 10.77 6.35
N GLY A 232 8.88 10.21 5.26
CA GLY A 232 7.90 9.17 5.06
C GLY A 232 6.94 8.90 6.22
N GLY A 233 5.75 9.46 6.15
CA GLY A 233 4.65 9.14 7.04
C GLY A 233 4.31 7.67 6.95
N ARG A 234 4.69 6.90 7.95
CA ARG A 234 4.03 5.64 8.28
C ARG A 234 2.64 6.02 8.78
N GLY A 235 1.63 5.87 7.97
CA GLY A 235 0.27 5.97 8.48
C GLY A 235 -0.81 6.51 7.56
N GLU A 236 -0.48 7.12 6.43
CA GLU A 236 -1.52 7.68 5.55
C GLU A 236 -2.08 6.68 4.52
N ASP A 237 -1.44 5.53 4.32
CA ASP A 237 -1.83 4.54 3.30
C ASP A 237 -2.50 3.28 3.85
N ALA A 238 -2.86 3.23 5.14
CA ALA A 238 -3.64 2.11 5.67
C ALA A 238 -5.11 2.26 5.27
N PRO A 239 -5.76 1.21 4.73
CA PRO A 239 -7.15 1.28 4.32
C PRO A 239 -8.04 1.53 5.52
N PRO A 240 -9.07 2.43 5.41
CA PRO A 240 -10.09 2.57 6.44
C PRO A 240 -10.83 1.22 6.57
N GLY A 241 -10.95 0.70 7.78
CA GLY A 241 -11.53 -0.61 8.05
C GLY A 241 -10.52 -1.74 8.22
N ALA A 242 -9.28 -1.61 7.75
CA ALA A 242 -8.21 -2.46 8.23
C ALA A 242 -7.87 -2.01 9.65
N THR A 243 -8.10 -2.86 10.64
CA THR A 243 -7.60 -2.61 12.00
C THR A 243 -6.08 -2.69 12.00
N ALA A 244 -5.43 -1.59 11.55
CA ALA A 244 -4.02 -1.42 11.80
C ALA A 244 -3.83 -1.29 13.31
N PRO A 245 -3.05 -2.14 13.97
CA PRO A 245 -2.78 -1.96 15.39
C PRO A 245 -2.04 -0.64 15.57
N GLY A 246 -2.74 0.42 16.05
CA GLY A 246 -2.09 1.62 16.52
C GLY A 246 -2.45 2.97 15.92
N ALA A 247 -3.50 3.13 15.12
CA ALA A 247 -3.97 4.43 14.64
C ALA A 247 -5.00 5.12 15.56
N GLY A 248 -4.83 5.01 16.86
CA GLY A 248 -5.62 5.73 17.86
C GLY A 248 -4.68 6.37 18.87
N GLY A 249 -4.69 7.70 18.93
CA GLY A 249 -3.84 8.49 19.81
C GLY A 249 -4.06 8.17 21.31
N GLY A 250 -3.20 7.33 21.82
CA GLY A 250 -2.98 7.05 23.22
C GLY A 250 -1.69 6.27 23.34
N ARG A 251 -0.81 6.67 24.22
CA ARG A 251 0.39 5.89 24.59
C ARG A 251 -0.03 4.61 25.35
N GLY A 252 -0.95 3.83 24.77
CA GLY A 252 -1.30 2.50 25.24
C GLY A 252 -0.18 1.54 24.88
N GLN A 253 0.14 0.63 25.78
CA GLN A 253 1.07 -0.47 25.54
C GLN A 253 0.68 -1.17 24.23
N ARG A 254 1.65 -1.34 23.34
CA ARG A 254 1.45 -2.17 22.14
C ARG A 254 1.12 -3.58 22.61
N PRO A 255 0.17 -4.28 21.97
CA PRO A 255 -0.09 -5.67 22.28
C PRO A 255 1.23 -6.44 22.27
N GLN A 256 1.51 -7.18 23.33
CA GLN A 256 2.65 -8.09 23.34
C GLN A 256 2.24 -9.35 22.56
N GLY A 257 3.08 -9.75 21.61
CA GLY A 257 2.89 -10.94 20.78
C GLY A 257 2.23 -10.66 19.42
N PRO A 258 1.98 -11.72 18.63
CA PRO A 258 1.47 -11.61 17.29
C PRO A 258 0.04 -11.07 17.26
N THR A 259 -0.25 -10.30 16.21
CA THR A 259 -1.55 -9.68 15.96
C THR A 259 -2.23 -10.32 14.75
N VAL A 260 -3.54 -10.16 14.59
CA VAL A 260 -4.29 -10.57 13.40
C VAL A 260 -4.99 -9.35 12.82
N SER A 261 -4.74 -9.09 11.55
CA SER A 261 -5.43 -8.04 10.80
C SER A 261 -6.59 -8.65 10.00
N TRP A 262 -7.75 -8.03 10.10
CA TRP A 262 -8.95 -8.46 9.39
C TRP A 262 -9.32 -7.46 8.30
N MET A 263 -9.83 -7.99 7.18
CA MET A 263 -10.40 -7.19 6.09
C MET A 263 -11.49 -7.96 5.35
N VAL A 264 -12.42 -7.23 4.73
CA VAL A 264 -13.35 -7.83 3.75
C VAL A 264 -12.57 -8.17 2.50
N TRP A 265 -12.56 -9.42 2.12
CA TRP A 265 -11.97 -9.91 0.87
C TRP A 265 -13.00 -9.91 -0.26
N ARG A 266 -14.17 -10.44 0.06
CA ARG A 266 -15.35 -10.46 -0.82
C ARG A 266 -16.60 -10.20 0.02
N GLY A 267 -17.52 -9.43 -0.53
CA GLY A 267 -18.77 -9.16 0.16
C GLY A 267 -19.54 -8.01 -0.46
N PRO A 268 -20.82 -7.88 -0.10
CA PRO A 268 -21.70 -6.85 -0.64
C PRO A 268 -21.56 -5.49 0.04
N ALA A 269 -20.81 -5.41 1.16
CA ALA A 269 -20.61 -4.17 1.90
C ALA A 269 -19.36 -4.21 2.78
N GLU A 270 -18.99 -3.05 3.30
CA GLU A 270 -17.96 -2.90 4.33
C GLU A 270 -18.42 -3.56 5.63
N VAL A 271 -17.45 -4.09 6.39
CA VAL A 271 -17.61 -4.64 7.72
C VAL A 271 -16.77 -3.81 8.69
N ALA A 272 -17.39 -3.31 9.73
CA ALA A 272 -16.67 -2.62 10.79
C ALA A 272 -16.09 -3.63 11.78
N PHE A 273 -14.76 -3.59 11.94
CA PHE A 273 -14.06 -4.45 12.89
C PHE A 273 -13.75 -3.66 14.16
N GLY A 274 -14.13 -4.20 15.31
CA GLY A 274 -13.82 -3.67 16.62
C GLY A 274 -12.35 -3.83 16.99
N ARG A 275 -11.99 -3.38 18.19
CA ARG A 275 -10.64 -3.59 18.71
C ARG A 275 -10.44 -5.08 19.02
N ALA A 276 -9.26 -5.58 18.68
CA ALA A 276 -8.89 -6.96 19.03
C ALA A 276 -8.65 -7.09 20.55
N GLU A 277 -9.27 -8.10 21.15
CA GLU A 277 -9.00 -8.59 22.49
C GLU A 277 -8.04 -9.76 22.41
N VAL A 278 -7.16 -9.88 23.40
CA VAL A 278 -6.12 -10.91 23.46
C VAL A 278 -6.38 -11.81 24.65
N GLU A 279 -6.65 -13.09 24.37
CA GLU A 279 -6.84 -14.12 25.39
C GLU A 279 -5.89 -15.30 25.08
N GLY A 280 -4.72 -15.30 25.71
CA GLY A 280 -3.69 -16.29 25.43
C GLY A 280 -3.24 -16.24 23.98
N ASP A 281 -3.43 -17.34 23.26
CA ASP A 281 -3.17 -17.48 21.82
C ASP A 281 -4.32 -16.97 20.93
N LYS A 282 -5.49 -16.63 21.52
CA LYS A 282 -6.65 -16.15 20.79
C LYS A 282 -6.62 -14.64 20.58
N ARG A 283 -7.09 -14.23 19.41
CA ARG A 283 -7.34 -12.84 19.00
C ARG A 283 -8.81 -12.72 18.63
N ILE A 284 -9.56 -12.05 19.47
CA ILE A 284 -11.03 -11.96 19.40
C ILE A 284 -11.39 -10.58 18.89
N VAL A 285 -12.19 -10.51 17.82
CA VAL A 285 -12.64 -9.25 17.21
C VAL A 285 -14.13 -9.29 16.97
N THR A 286 -14.79 -8.20 17.26
CA THR A 286 -16.20 -8.00 16.90
C THR A 286 -16.29 -7.49 15.46
N ALA A 287 -17.12 -8.14 14.63
CA ALA A 287 -17.42 -7.73 13.26
C ALA A 287 -18.88 -7.30 13.15
N THR A 288 -19.14 -6.07 12.69
CA THR A 288 -20.49 -5.53 12.48
C THR A 288 -20.80 -5.47 11.00
N PHE A 289 -21.86 -6.17 10.60
CA PHE A 289 -22.34 -6.26 9.23
C PHE A 289 -23.53 -5.32 9.02
N THR A 290 -23.60 -4.67 7.87
CA THR A 290 -24.64 -3.70 7.52
C THR A 290 -25.59 -4.16 6.43
N LYS A 291 -25.22 -5.20 5.67
CA LYS A 291 -26.04 -5.76 4.59
C LYS A 291 -26.04 -7.29 4.64
N PRO A 292 -27.16 -7.93 4.23
CA PRO A 292 -27.18 -9.37 4.07
C PRO A 292 -26.35 -9.80 2.87
N GLY A 293 -25.90 -11.06 2.88
CA GLY A 293 -25.17 -11.68 1.79
C GLY A 293 -24.01 -12.54 2.27
N GLU A 294 -23.25 -13.05 1.31
CA GLU A 294 -22.07 -13.87 1.57
C GLU A 294 -20.83 -12.98 1.66
N TYR A 295 -20.09 -13.12 2.74
CA TYR A 295 -18.82 -12.45 2.97
C TYR A 295 -17.69 -13.47 3.03
N THR A 296 -16.55 -13.10 2.47
CA THR A 296 -15.27 -13.75 2.74
C THR A 296 -14.39 -12.74 3.44
N LEU A 297 -14.06 -13.01 4.69
CA LEU A 297 -13.15 -12.19 5.48
C LEU A 297 -11.75 -12.78 5.38
N ARG A 298 -10.73 -11.93 5.25
CA ARG A 298 -9.32 -12.31 5.20
C ARG A 298 -8.66 -11.93 6.51
N ALA A 299 -8.01 -12.90 7.16
CA ALA A 299 -7.24 -12.74 8.37
C ALA A 299 -5.75 -12.96 8.08
N VAL A 300 -4.90 -12.04 8.53
CA VAL A 300 -3.45 -12.13 8.36
C VAL A 300 -2.78 -12.00 9.70
N PRO A 301 -2.08 -13.03 10.18
CA PRO A 301 -1.29 -12.94 11.39
C PRO A 301 0.03 -12.21 11.12
N ASN A 302 0.51 -11.46 12.12
CA ASN A 302 1.75 -10.69 12.02
C ASN A 302 2.43 -10.58 13.39
N ASP A 303 3.71 -10.89 13.46
CA ASP A 303 4.55 -10.84 14.66
C ASP A 303 5.42 -9.58 14.75
N THR A 304 5.22 -8.60 13.86
CA THR A 304 6.05 -7.40 13.67
C THR A 304 7.32 -7.59 12.85
N MET A 305 7.83 -8.79 12.70
CA MET A 305 8.96 -9.13 11.83
C MET A 305 8.49 -9.74 10.50
N ALA A 306 7.47 -10.57 10.55
CA ALA A 306 6.91 -11.26 9.40
C ALA A 306 5.38 -11.30 9.45
N SER A 307 4.78 -11.40 8.28
CA SER A 307 3.36 -11.73 8.13
C SER A 307 3.24 -13.20 7.73
N GLY A 308 2.36 -13.89 8.42
CA GLY A 308 2.03 -15.26 8.07
C GLY A 308 1.09 -15.36 6.87
N LYS A 309 0.78 -16.59 6.49
CA LYS A 309 -0.18 -16.86 5.42
C LYS A 309 -1.56 -16.36 5.82
N ALA A 310 -2.24 -15.73 4.86
CA ALA A 310 -3.63 -15.30 5.04
C ALA A 310 -4.56 -16.51 5.09
N GLU A 311 -5.51 -16.48 6.04
CA GLU A 311 -6.62 -17.44 6.10
C GLU A 311 -7.94 -16.73 5.84
N PHE A 312 -8.93 -17.49 5.35
CA PHE A 312 -10.20 -16.93 4.89
C PHE A 312 -11.37 -17.54 5.63
N LEU A 313 -12.24 -16.67 6.15
CA LEU A 313 -13.47 -17.05 6.84
C LEU A 313 -14.69 -16.68 5.99
N LYS A 314 -15.52 -17.64 5.69
CA LYS A 314 -16.81 -17.39 5.03
C LYS A 314 -17.89 -17.15 6.09
N VAL A 315 -18.66 -16.08 5.89
CA VAL A 315 -19.76 -15.68 6.78
C VAL A 315 -20.99 -15.41 5.93
N VAL A 316 -22.11 -16.05 6.27
CA VAL A 316 -23.40 -15.79 5.64
C VAL A 316 -24.23 -14.93 6.59
N VAL A 317 -24.62 -13.76 6.12
CA VAL A 317 -25.46 -12.80 6.85
C VAL A 317 -26.85 -12.79 6.24
N GLN A 318 -27.86 -12.97 7.10
CA GLN A 318 -29.29 -13.06 6.73
C GLN A 318 -30.08 -11.85 7.26
#